data_68d95cde5dced1368fde5dbda12b28e7
#
_entry.id   68d95cde5dced1368fde5dbda12b28e7
#
_cell.length_a   1.000
_cell.length_b   1.000
_cell.length_c   1.000
_cell.angle_alpha   90.00
_cell.angle_beta   90.00
_cell.angle_gamma   90.00
#
_symmetry.space_group_name_H-M   'P 1'
#
loop_
_entity.id
_entity.type
_entity.pdbx_description
1 polymer ?
#
loop_
_entity_poly.entity_id
_entity_poly.type
_entity_poly.pdbx_seq_one_letter_code
_entity_poly.pdbx_strand_id
1 'polypeptide(L)'
;MDRRDFLLNACRACAAMALAPAALSLESCSSTKALAVSDGHLDVPLDSLDSRGSAIVKGQGLDNKLMIVRRADGSYTALELRCPHKNGPLKEKDGKLVCGWHGSAFDMEGGLVKGPSKTGLKSYPVEVGSNGLRVKVA
;
A
#
# COMPACT_ATOMS: atom_id res chain seq x y z
N MET A 1 3.15 -61.21 8.49
CA MET A 1 2.48 -59.92 8.67
C MET A 1 1.45 -59.75 7.57
N ASP A 2 0.22 -59.86 7.97
CA ASP A 2 -0.89 -59.71 7.02
C ASP A 2 -1.14 -58.23 6.69
N ARG A 3 -1.47 -57.94 5.41
CA ARG A 3 -1.74 -56.56 4.96
C ARG A 3 -2.84 -55.85 5.73
N ARG A 4 -3.64 -56.59 6.46
CA ARG A 4 -4.69 -56.08 7.33
C ARG A 4 -4.17 -55.47 8.62
N ASP A 5 -3.06 -55.99 9.16
CA ASP A 5 -2.45 -55.49 10.40
C ASP A 5 -1.73 -54.16 10.20
N PHE A 6 -1.23 -53.92 8.98
CA PHE A 6 -0.61 -52.64 8.63
C PHE A 6 -1.64 -51.49 8.57
N LEU A 7 -2.84 -51.76 8.04
CA LEU A 7 -3.88 -50.74 7.97
C LEU A 7 -4.51 -50.38 9.31
N LEU A 8 -4.60 -51.35 10.24
CA LEU A 8 -5.12 -51.13 11.56
C LEU A 8 -4.12 -50.37 12.49
N ASN A 9 -2.82 -50.57 12.29
CA ASN A 9 -1.81 -49.84 13.03
C ASN A 9 -1.62 -48.41 12.50
N ALA A 10 -1.83 -48.18 11.22
CA ALA A 10 -1.80 -46.84 10.64
C ALA A 10 -2.93 -45.93 11.17
N CYS A 11 -4.08 -46.47 11.45
CA CYS A 11 -5.22 -45.73 12.02
C CYS A 11 -5.06 -45.39 13.51
N ARG A 12 -4.25 -46.15 14.25
CA ARG A 12 -4.01 -45.87 15.70
C ARG A 12 -3.01 -44.75 15.95
N ALA A 13 -2.15 -44.44 14.98
CA ALA A 13 -1.18 -43.35 15.09
C ALA A 13 -1.76 -41.96 14.76
N CYS A 14 -2.93 -41.90 14.13
CA CYS A 14 -3.57 -40.63 13.75
C CYS A 14 -4.47 -40.00 14.84
N ALA A 15 -4.67 -40.68 15.97
CA ALA A 15 -5.61 -40.23 17.03
C ALA A 15 -4.98 -39.37 18.14
N ALA A 16 -3.70 -39.01 18.04
CA ALA A 16 -3.02 -38.30 19.13
C ALA A 16 -2.39 -36.93 18.73
N MET A 17 -2.78 -36.33 17.59
CA MET A 17 -2.30 -35.01 17.21
C MET A 17 -3.45 -34.07 16.77
N ALA A 18 -4.47 -34.00 17.58
CA ALA A 18 -5.57 -33.06 17.38
C ALA A 18 -5.69 -32.11 18.56
N LEU A 19 -4.65 -31.34 18.86
CA LEU A 19 -4.73 -30.16 19.73
C LEU A 19 -3.50 -29.26 19.49
N ALA A 20 -3.42 -28.70 18.31
CA ALA A 20 -2.69 -27.46 18.13
C ALA A 20 -3.68 -26.44 17.57
N PRO A 21 -4.03 -25.39 18.30
CA PRO A 21 -4.69 -24.25 17.70
C PRO A 21 -3.64 -23.53 16.85
N ALA A 22 -3.49 -23.97 15.61
CA ALA A 22 -2.74 -23.23 14.63
C ALA A 22 -3.62 -22.06 14.17
N ALA A 23 -3.78 -21.09 15.04
CA ALA A 23 -4.17 -19.76 14.63
C ALA A 23 -2.96 -19.08 14.00
N LEU A 24 -2.48 -19.63 12.90
CA LEU A 24 -1.62 -18.92 11.97
C LEU A 24 -2.54 -18.29 10.93
N SER A 25 -3.20 -17.23 11.33
CA SER A 25 -3.72 -16.28 10.39
C SER A 25 -2.54 -15.57 9.71
N LEU A 26 -2.03 -16.20 8.66
CA LEU A 26 -1.18 -15.53 7.70
C LEU A 26 -2.07 -14.61 6.85
N GLU A 27 -2.59 -13.57 7.47
CA GLU A 27 -3.19 -12.48 6.74
C GLU A 27 -2.09 -11.55 6.22
N SER A 28 -1.29 -12.07 5.31
CA SER A 28 -0.44 -11.25 4.47
C SER A 28 -1.16 -10.97 3.14
N CYS A 29 -2.36 -10.48 3.22
CA CYS A 29 -2.97 -9.75 2.13
C CYS A 29 -2.81 -8.27 2.45
N SER A 30 -1.80 -7.64 1.87
CA SER A 30 -1.72 -6.19 1.82
C SER A 30 -2.79 -5.64 0.86
N SER A 31 -4.04 -5.94 1.14
CA SER A 31 -5.16 -5.25 0.52
C SER A 31 -5.16 -3.85 1.12
N THR A 32 -4.76 -2.87 0.34
CA THR A 32 -4.86 -1.47 0.72
C THR A 32 -6.33 -1.17 1.01
N LYS A 33 -6.70 -1.18 2.29
CA LYS A 33 -8.06 -0.89 2.72
C LYS A 33 -8.42 0.53 2.29
N ALA A 34 -9.56 0.71 1.63
CA ALA A 34 -10.02 2.02 1.26
C ALA A 34 -10.43 2.80 2.52
N LEU A 35 -9.84 3.98 2.69
CA LEU A 35 -10.14 4.90 3.79
C LEU A 35 -11.36 5.76 3.43
N ALA A 36 -12.15 6.10 4.43
CA ALA A 36 -13.30 6.97 4.24
C ALA A 36 -12.85 8.40 3.87
N VAL A 37 -13.57 9.00 2.94
CA VAL A 37 -13.43 10.43 2.62
C VAL A 37 -14.63 11.15 3.21
N SER A 38 -14.39 12.14 4.05
CA SER A 38 -15.41 12.98 4.65
C SER A 38 -15.05 14.45 4.51
N ASP A 39 -16.04 15.28 4.18
CA ASP A 39 -15.89 16.71 3.99
C ASP A 39 -14.73 17.12 3.06
N GLY A 40 -14.51 16.32 2.00
CA GLY A 40 -13.42 16.57 1.05
C GLY A 40 -12.02 16.23 1.58
N HIS A 41 -11.93 15.54 2.70
CA HIS A 41 -10.67 15.12 3.30
C HIS A 41 -10.60 13.60 3.47
N LEU A 42 -9.39 13.07 3.29
CA LEU A 42 -9.04 11.69 3.58
C LEU A 42 -8.20 11.68 4.85
N ASP A 43 -8.69 11.02 5.89
CA ASP A 43 -7.95 10.87 7.15
C ASP A 43 -7.07 9.63 7.11
N VAL A 44 -5.78 9.84 7.30
CA VAL A 44 -4.75 8.78 7.26
C VAL A 44 -4.14 8.64 8.66
N PRO A 45 -4.33 7.49 9.32
CA PRO A 45 -3.70 7.23 10.62
C PRO A 45 -2.17 7.25 10.55
N LEU A 46 -1.51 7.77 11.57
CA LEU A 46 -0.03 7.83 11.62
C LEU A 46 0.62 6.44 11.65
N ASP A 47 -0.04 5.46 12.21
CA ASP A 47 0.41 4.07 12.24
C ASP A 47 0.39 3.37 10.87
N SER A 48 -0.28 3.98 9.89
CA SER A 48 -0.24 3.54 8.48
C SER A 48 1.05 3.91 7.76
N LEU A 49 1.85 4.80 8.33
CA LEU A 49 3.11 5.25 7.74
C LEU A 49 4.24 4.27 8.04
N ASP A 50 5.11 4.04 7.07
CA ASP A 50 6.34 3.28 7.26
C ASP A 50 7.42 4.09 8.02
N SER A 51 8.60 3.49 8.25
CA SER A 51 9.71 4.13 8.94
C SER A 51 10.23 5.40 8.24
N ARG A 52 9.95 5.56 6.96
CA ARG A 52 10.30 6.75 6.17
C ARG A 52 9.24 7.84 6.22
N GLY A 53 8.10 7.57 6.85
CA GLY A 53 6.94 8.45 6.86
C GLY A 53 6.15 8.41 5.55
N SER A 54 6.14 7.27 4.87
CA SER A 54 5.43 7.05 3.62
C SER A 54 4.33 6.00 3.77
N ALA A 55 3.26 6.15 3.03
CA ALA A 55 2.19 5.15 2.93
C ALA A 55 1.49 5.22 1.58
N ILE A 56 1.03 4.08 1.09
CA ILE A 56 0.14 4.03 -0.08
C ILE A 56 -1.27 3.80 0.45
N VAL A 57 -2.16 4.72 0.16
CA VAL A 57 -3.54 4.70 0.62
C VAL A 57 -4.51 4.82 -0.55
N LYS A 58 -5.72 4.35 -0.35
CA LYS A 58 -6.83 4.53 -1.28
C LYS A 58 -8.00 5.17 -0.53
N GLY A 59 -8.52 6.27 -1.06
CA GLY A 59 -9.74 6.87 -0.54
C GLY A 59 -10.98 6.28 -1.22
N GLN A 60 -12.07 6.16 -0.47
CA GLN A 60 -13.37 5.80 -1.05
C GLN A 60 -13.79 6.87 -2.06
N GLY A 61 -14.20 6.46 -3.24
CA GLY A 61 -14.59 7.37 -4.31
C GLY A 61 -13.43 8.02 -5.07
N LEU A 62 -12.19 7.72 -4.73
CA LEU A 62 -11.02 8.13 -5.52
C LEU A 62 -10.67 7.05 -6.54
N ASP A 63 -10.44 7.48 -7.78
CA ASP A 63 -10.09 6.56 -8.87
C ASP A 63 -8.71 5.93 -8.68
N ASN A 64 -7.77 6.70 -8.14
CA ASN A 64 -6.37 6.31 -8.02
C ASN A 64 -5.92 6.25 -6.55
N LYS A 65 -4.89 5.44 -6.31
CA LYS A 65 -4.20 5.43 -5.02
C LYS A 65 -3.38 6.70 -4.85
N LEU A 66 -3.20 7.09 -3.59
CA LEU A 66 -2.33 8.19 -3.19
C LEU A 66 -1.12 7.64 -2.46
N MET A 67 0.05 8.22 -2.71
CA MET A 67 1.24 7.97 -1.91
C MET A 67 1.48 9.17 -1.01
N ILE A 68 1.42 8.94 0.29
CA ILE A 68 1.82 9.93 1.29
C ILE A 68 3.33 9.91 1.40
N VAL A 69 3.95 11.07 1.36
CA VAL A 69 5.41 11.23 1.45
C VAL A 69 5.76 12.30 2.46
N ARG A 70 6.67 11.99 3.37
CA ARG A 70 7.26 12.97 4.27
C ARG A 70 8.41 13.68 3.55
N ARG A 71 8.37 15.00 3.54
CA ARG A 71 9.41 15.84 2.97
C ARG A 71 10.59 16.04 3.93
N ALA A 72 11.71 16.54 3.42
CA ALA A 72 12.89 16.82 4.21
C ALA A 72 12.66 17.87 5.33
N ASP A 73 11.74 18.82 5.13
CA ASP A 73 11.32 19.82 6.12
C ASP A 73 10.37 19.28 7.20
N GLY A 74 10.00 18.00 7.14
CA GLY A 74 9.05 17.35 8.05
C GLY A 74 7.59 17.49 7.67
N SER A 75 7.25 18.26 6.64
CA SER A 75 5.90 18.35 6.09
C SER A 75 5.55 17.10 5.27
N TYR A 76 4.28 16.96 4.93
CA TYR A 76 3.77 15.85 4.13
C TYR A 76 3.13 16.34 2.85
N THR A 77 3.19 15.50 1.82
CA THR A 77 2.42 15.68 0.59
C THR A 77 1.79 14.34 0.20
N ALA A 78 0.69 14.39 -0.52
CA ALA A 78 0.07 13.22 -1.10
C ALA A 78 0.17 13.30 -2.63
N LEU A 79 0.72 12.27 -3.25
CA LEU A 79 0.92 12.17 -4.68
C LEU A 79 -0.08 11.19 -5.26
N GLU A 80 -0.74 11.56 -6.34
CA GLU A 80 -1.58 10.63 -7.08
C GLU A 80 -0.71 9.66 -7.87
N LEU A 81 -0.88 8.36 -7.62
CA LEU A 81 -0.10 7.30 -8.28
C LEU A 81 -0.63 7.00 -9.69
N ARG A 82 -0.63 8.03 -10.52
CA ARG A 82 -1.06 7.96 -11.89
C ARG A 82 -0.16 8.84 -12.76
N CYS A 83 0.42 8.26 -13.80
CA CYS A 83 1.30 9.00 -14.71
C CYS A 83 0.53 10.03 -15.54
N PRO A 84 0.90 11.32 -15.53
CA PRO A 84 0.22 12.34 -16.29
C PRO A 84 0.30 12.16 -17.83
N HIS A 85 1.25 11.36 -18.32
CA HIS A 85 1.41 11.13 -19.75
C HIS A 85 0.21 10.39 -20.38
N LYS A 86 -0.06 9.17 -19.88
CA LYS A 86 -1.19 8.33 -20.38
C LYS A 86 -1.83 7.50 -19.27
N ASN A 87 -1.81 8.00 -18.05
CA ASN A 87 -2.46 7.38 -16.91
C ASN A 87 -1.90 5.99 -16.52
N GLY A 88 -0.65 5.72 -16.87
CA GLY A 88 0.01 4.47 -16.53
C GLY A 88 0.28 4.30 -15.04
N PRO A 89 0.49 3.05 -14.60
CA PRO A 89 0.78 2.76 -13.20
C PRO A 89 2.18 3.20 -12.81
N LEU A 90 2.32 3.71 -11.60
CA LEU A 90 3.59 4.13 -11.01
C LEU A 90 4.06 3.12 -9.98
N LYS A 91 5.34 2.80 -10.00
CA LYS A 91 6.01 1.98 -8.99
C LYS A 91 7.28 2.66 -8.51
N GLU A 92 7.58 2.50 -7.23
CA GLU A 92 8.84 2.94 -6.67
C GLU A 92 9.98 2.05 -7.18
N LYS A 93 11.02 2.68 -7.70
CA LYS A 93 12.25 2.02 -8.13
C LYS A 93 13.44 2.97 -7.93
N ASP A 94 14.43 2.52 -7.19
CA ASP A 94 15.68 3.27 -6.94
C ASP A 94 15.43 4.70 -6.42
N GLY A 95 14.49 4.87 -5.49
CA GLY A 95 14.13 6.16 -4.90
C GLY A 95 13.40 7.11 -5.85
N LYS A 96 12.78 6.59 -6.89
CA LYS A 96 11.95 7.33 -7.86
C LYS A 96 10.64 6.60 -8.10
N LEU A 97 9.65 7.34 -8.56
CA LEU A 97 8.40 6.77 -9.06
C LEU A 97 8.49 6.64 -10.58
N VAL A 98 8.42 5.42 -11.08
CA VAL A 98 8.59 5.11 -12.50
C VAL A 98 7.30 4.57 -13.08
N CYS A 99 6.89 5.12 -14.23
CA CYS A 99 5.74 4.63 -14.98
C CYS A 99 6.13 3.36 -15.76
N GLY A 100 5.37 2.30 -15.56
CA GLY A 100 5.60 1.01 -16.21
C GLY A 100 5.28 0.99 -17.70
N TRP A 101 4.58 1.99 -18.23
CA TRP A 101 4.16 1.99 -19.65
C TRP A 101 5.20 2.60 -20.58
N HIS A 102 5.69 3.81 -20.26
CA HIS A 102 6.60 4.54 -21.17
C HIS A 102 7.86 5.05 -20.47
N GLY A 103 8.10 4.68 -19.22
CA GLY A 103 9.34 4.97 -18.51
C GLY A 103 9.47 6.40 -17.96
N SER A 104 8.38 7.19 -17.92
CA SER A 104 8.41 8.48 -17.19
C SER A 104 8.83 8.27 -15.75
N ALA A 105 9.71 9.12 -15.26
CA ALA A 105 10.22 9.04 -13.90
C ALA A 105 9.99 10.35 -13.14
N PHE A 106 9.66 10.23 -11.88
CA PHE A 106 9.37 11.34 -10.98
C PHE A 106 10.19 11.13 -9.69
N ASP A 107 10.58 12.21 -9.05
CA ASP A 107 11.18 12.13 -7.72
C ASP A 107 10.11 11.78 -6.66
N MET A 108 10.53 11.55 -5.43
CA MET A 108 9.63 11.18 -4.34
C MET A 108 8.74 12.34 -3.85
N GLU A 109 8.93 13.53 -4.34
CA GLU A 109 8.05 14.69 -4.11
C GLU A 109 7.10 14.96 -5.29
N GLY A 110 7.15 14.13 -6.32
CA GLY A 110 6.30 14.20 -7.50
C GLY A 110 6.85 15.06 -8.63
N GLY A 111 8.07 15.60 -8.52
CA GLY A 111 8.75 16.36 -9.56
C GLY A 111 9.12 15.49 -10.76
N LEU A 112 8.99 16.02 -11.97
CA LEU A 112 9.36 15.31 -13.19
C LEU A 112 10.88 15.21 -13.32
N VAL A 113 11.39 13.98 -13.46
CA VAL A 113 12.81 13.67 -13.66
C VAL A 113 13.09 13.25 -15.11
N LYS A 114 12.20 12.45 -15.70
CA LYS A 114 12.36 11.93 -17.06
C LYS A 114 11.00 11.80 -17.75
N GLY A 115 10.93 12.31 -18.98
CA GLY A 115 9.76 12.13 -19.84
C GLY A 115 9.54 10.67 -20.28
N PRO A 116 8.47 10.42 -21.02
CA PRO A 116 7.72 11.33 -21.88
C PRO A 116 6.65 12.21 -21.22
N SER A 117 6.35 12.05 -19.92
CA SER A 117 5.49 13.01 -19.24
C SER A 117 6.05 14.44 -19.37
N LYS A 118 5.18 15.43 -19.46
CA LYS A 118 5.56 16.84 -19.56
C LYS A 118 5.37 17.60 -18.24
N THR A 119 4.70 17.00 -17.28
CA THR A 119 4.40 17.58 -15.97
C THR A 119 4.73 16.60 -14.86
N GLY A 120 4.91 17.11 -13.65
CA GLY A 120 5.02 16.30 -12.44
C GLY A 120 3.70 15.63 -12.06
N LEU A 121 3.74 14.84 -11.01
CA LEU A 121 2.56 14.16 -10.48
C LEU A 121 1.58 15.16 -9.85
N LYS A 122 0.30 14.86 -9.93
CA LYS A 122 -0.71 15.59 -9.19
C LYS A 122 -0.50 15.37 -7.70
N SER A 123 -0.48 16.46 -6.95
CA SER A 123 -0.31 16.44 -5.50
C SER A 123 -1.50 17.06 -4.79
N TYR A 124 -1.71 16.63 -3.57
CA TYR A 124 -2.75 17.12 -2.68
C TYR A 124 -2.13 17.64 -1.39
N PRO A 125 -2.64 18.76 -0.86
CA PRO A 125 -2.20 19.28 0.43
C PRO A 125 -2.48 18.30 1.55
N VAL A 126 -1.54 18.20 2.49
CA VAL A 126 -1.67 17.36 3.69
C VAL A 126 -1.48 18.22 4.93
N GLU A 127 -2.42 18.13 5.85
CA GLU A 127 -2.37 18.78 7.14
C GLU A 127 -2.08 17.74 8.22
N VAL A 128 -1.26 18.10 9.20
CA VAL A 128 -0.99 17.25 10.37
C VAL A 128 -2.02 17.54 11.43
N GLY A 129 -2.84 16.54 11.73
CA GLY A 129 -3.82 16.59 12.80
C GLY A 129 -3.33 15.91 14.08
N SER A 130 -4.16 15.96 15.14
CA SER A 130 -3.84 15.31 16.42
C SER A 130 -3.77 13.78 16.36
N ASN A 131 -4.55 13.17 15.49
CA ASN A 131 -4.68 11.71 15.38
C ASN A 131 -4.17 11.13 14.06
N GLY A 132 -3.60 11.95 13.19
CA GLY A 132 -3.15 11.51 11.88
C GLY A 132 -2.99 12.65 10.89
N LEU A 133 -2.91 12.28 9.62
CA LEU A 133 -2.79 13.21 8.51
C LEU A 133 -4.15 13.40 7.83
N ARG A 134 -4.46 14.62 7.44
CA ARG A 134 -5.64 14.95 6.65
C ARG A 134 -5.22 15.39 5.26
N VAL A 135 -5.59 14.62 4.28
CA VAL A 135 -5.32 14.93 2.86
C VAL A 135 -6.53 15.63 2.27
N LYS A 136 -6.34 16.83 1.76
CA LYS A 136 -7.41 17.57 1.09
C LYS A 136 -7.56 17.05 -0.34
N VAL A 137 -8.60 16.27 -0.61
CA VAL A 137 -8.85 15.63 -1.91
C VAL A 137 -9.94 16.31 -2.74
N ALA A 138 -10.64 17.24 -2.13
CA ALA A 138 -11.64 18.05 -2.83
C ALA A 138 -11.67 19.49 -2.33
#